data_677d9ce5f9f2185afd61e95f3b1b563e
#
_entry.id   677d9ce5f9f2185afd61e95f3b1b563e
#
_cell.length_a   1.000
_cell.length_b   1.000
_cell.length_c   1.000
_cell.angle_alpha   90.00
_cell.angle_beta   90.00
_cell.angle_gamma   90.00
#
_symmetry.space_group_name_H-M   'P 1'
#
loop_
_entity.id
_entity.type
_entity.pdbx_description
1 polymer ?
#
loop_
_entity_poly.entity_id
_entity_poly.type
_entity_poly.pdbx_seq_one_letter_code
_entity_poly.pdbx_strand_id
1 'polypeptide(L)'
;MRILHSMIRVNNLEESIKFYTQVLGMNLLREKEYPEGKFSLAFLGYGKETEETVIELTYNWDKIEYEHGNAFGHIAIEVDDI
;
A
#
# COMPACT_ATOMS: atom_id res chain seq x y z
N MET A 1 21.29 5.25 -3.19
CA MET A 1 20.47 4.03 -3.11
C MET A 1 19.45 4.22 -2.00
N ARG A 2 18.18 3.91 -2.28
CA ARG A 2 17.12 3.99 -1.25
C ARG A 2 16.00 3.02 -1.60
N ILE A 3 15.22 2.66 -0.59
CA ILE A 3 14.04 1.83 -0.80
C ILE A 3 12.94 2.71 -1.37
N LEU A 4 12.43 2.36 -2.55
CA LEU A 4 11.38 3.15 -3.20
C LEU A 4 10.01 2.85 -2.58
N HIS A 5 9.67 1.59 -2.44
CA HIS A 5 8.39 1.22 -1.85
C HIS A 5 8.43 -0.21 -1.31
N SER A 6 7.47 -0.50 -0.46
CA SER A 6 7.15 -1.85 -0.01
C SER A 6 5.76 -2.16 -0.54
N MET A 7 5.57 -3.34 -1.11
CA MET A 7 4.29 -3.70 -1.73
C MET A 7 3.54 -4.71 -0.88
N ILE A 8 2.25 -4.49 -0.74
CA ILE A 8 1.35 -5.37 -0.01
C ILE A 8 0.17 -5.70 -0.91
N ARG A 9 -0.18 -6.98 -1.02
CA ARG A 9 -1.37 -7.39 -1.75
C ARG A 9 -2.58 -7.30 -0.84
N VAL A 10 -3.68 -6.78 -1.39
CA VAL A 10 -4.92 -6.60 -0.62
C VAL A 10 -6.09 -7.17 -1.42
N ASN A 11 -7.12 -7.60 -0.73
CA ASN A 11 -8.31 -8.16 -1.38
C ASN A 11 -9.45 -7.15 -1.52
N ASN A 12 -9.31 -5.97 -0.94
CA ASN A 12 -10.27 -4.89 -1.08
C ASN A 12 -9.51 -3.57 -1.09
N LEU A 13 -9.25 -3.06 -2.30
CA LEU A 13 -8.42 -1.87 -2.45
C LEU A 13 -9.04 -0.64 -1.81
N GLU A 14 -10.35 -0.44 -1.98
CA GLU A 14 -11.03 0.73 -1.44
C GLU A 14 -10.96 0.78 0.08
N GLU A 15 -11.23 -0.33 0.76
CA GLU A 15 -11.13 -0.39 2.21
C GLU A 15 -9.70 -0.19 2.69
N SER A 16 -8.74 -0.76 1.97
CA SER A 16 -7.33 -0.60 2.34
C SER A 16 -6.89 0.84 2.18
N ILE A 17 -7.28 1.51 1.11
CA ILE A 17 -6.97 2.93 0.93
C ILE A 17 -7.56 3.75 2.07
N LYS A 18 -8.81 3.47 2.47
CA LYS A 18 -9.43 4.17 3.60
C LYS A 18 -8.64 3.97 4.89
N PHE A 19 -8.18 2.76 5.13
CA PHE A 19 -7.39 2.48 6.33
C PHE A 19 -6.08 3.29 6.34
N TYR A 20 -5.33 3.23 5.25
CA TYR A 20 -4.05 3.91 5.19
C TYR A 20 -4.18 5.43 5.20
N THR A 21 -5.25 5.98 4.64
CA THR A 21 -5.46 7.43 4.63
C THR A 21 -6.14 7.93 5.89
N GLN A 22 -7.25 7.33 6.28
CA GLN A 22 -8.06 7.85 7.40
C GLN A 22 -7.51 7.46 8.77
N VAL A 23 -6.96 6.26 8.90
CA VAL A 23 -6.43 5.79 10.17
C VAL A 23 -4.96 6.14 10.33
N LEU A 24 -4.13 5.83 9.30
CA LEU A 24 -2.71 6.05 9.38
C LEU A 24 -2.27 7.42 8.86
N GLY A 25 -3.18 8.21 8.32
CA GLY A 25 -2.89 9.58 7.92
C GLY A 25 -2.05 9.75 6.67
N MET A 26 -1.93 8.72 5.85
CA MET A 26 -1.19 8.82 4.60
C MET A 26 -1.98 9.57 3.54
N ASN A 27 -1.28 10.03 2.52
CA ASN A 27 -1.90 10.62 1.34
C ASN A 27 -1.92 9.59 0.22
N LEU A 28 -3.03 9.53 -0.51
CA LEU A 28 -3.09 8.72 -1.72
C LEU A 28 -2.36 9.49 -2.82
N LEU A 29 -1.22 8.98 -3.25
CA LEU A 29 -0.34 9.68 -4.18
C LEU A 29 -0.74 9.44 -5.64
N ARG A 30 -1.10 8.19 -5.97
CA ARG A 30 -1.58 7.86 -7.31
C ARG A 30 -2.23 6.48 -7.31
N GLU A 31 -3.10 6.26 -8.29
CA GLU A 31 -3.72 4.97 -8.55
C GLU A 31 -3.60 4.68 -10.03
N LYS A 32 -3.54 3.39 -10.38
CA LYS A 32 -3.52 2.98 -11.77
C LYS A 32 -4.10 1.58 -11.92
N GLU A 33 -4.91 1.40 -12.97
CA GLU A 33 -5.45 0.11 -13.32
C GLU A 33 -4.71 -0.48 -14.51
N TYR A 34 -4.52 -1.79 -14.48
CA TYR A 34 -3.89 -2.54 -15.55
C TYR A 34 -4.82 -3.65 -16.00
N PRO A 35 -5.80 -3.35 -16.88
CA PRO A 35 -6.82 -4.35 -17.27
C PRO A 35 -6.24 -5.58 -17.93
N GLU A 36 -5.16 -5.44 -18.69
CA GLU A 36 -4.53 -6.59 -19.34
C GLU A 36 -3.95 -7.57 -18.34
N GLY A 37 -3.41 -7.08 -17.23
CA GLY A 37 -2.89 -7.91 -16.15
C GLY A 37 -3.91 -8.20 -15.08
N LYS A 38 -5.09 -7.59 -15.17
CA LYS A 38 -6.18 -7.73 -14.19
C LYS A 38 -5.74 -7.36 -12.78
N PHE A 39 -5.11 -6.22 -12.63
CA PHE A 39 -4.74 -5.71 -11.31
C PHE A 39 -4.77 -4.19 -11.27
N SER A 40 -4.88 -3.69 -10.05
CA SER A 40 -4.88 -2.26 -9.77
C SER A 40 -3.82 -1.97 -8.72
N LEU A 41 -3.21 -0.79 -8.81
CA LEU A 41 -2.19 -0.33 -7.87
C LEU A 41 -2.63 0.98 -7.22
N ALA A 42 -2.23 1.16 -5.97
CA ALA A 42 -2.36 2.43 -5.28
C ALA A 42 -1.06 2.68 -4.51
N PHE A 43 -0.57 3.92 -4.58
CA PHE A 43 0.64 4.33 -3.87
C PHE A 43 0.27 5.35 -2.82
N LEU A 44 0.69 5.10 -1.58
CA LEU A 44 0.33 5.93 -0.44
C LEU A 44 1.57 6.22 0.41
N GLY A 45 1.60 7.39 1.00
CA GLY A 45 2.73 7.78 1.85
C GLY A 45 2.50 9.12 2.50
N TYR A 46 3.52 9.57 3.22
CA TYR A 46 3.46 10.84 3.94
C TYR A 46 4.10 11.99 3.18
N GLY A 47 4.77 11.68 2.07
CA GLY A 47 5.42 12.68 1.23
C GLY A 47 5.51 12.20 -0.21
N LYS A 48 6.29 12.88 -1.03
CA LYS A 48 6.41 12.57 -2.45
C LYS A 48 7.22 11.30 -2.69
N GLU A 49 6.81 10.51 -3.67
CA GLU A 49 7.54 9.29 -4.05
C GLU A 49 8.99 9.55 -4.44
N THR A 50 9.28 10.74 -4.95
CA THR A 50 10.62 11.12 -5.35
C THR A 50 11.56 11.37 -4.16
N GLU A 51 11.00 11.53 -2.97
CA GLU A 51 11.75 11.90 -1.79
C GLU A 51 11.63 10.90 -0.65
N GLU A 52 10.51 10.20 -0.55
CA GLU A 52 10.23 9.31 0.56
C GLU A 52 9.80 7.92 0.09
N THR A 53 10.08 6.93 0.93
CA THR A 53 9.61 5.56 0.70
C THR A 53 8.10 5.52 0.92
N VAL A 54 7.39 4.84 0.03
CA VAL A 54 5.93 4.77 0.08
C VAL A 54 5.47 3.33 0.15
N ILE A 55 4.18 3.14 0.37
CA ILE A 55 3.53 1.83 0.35
C ILE A 55 2.82 1.68 -0.98
N GLU A 56 3.02 0.52 -1.64
CA GLU A 56 2.27 0.17 -2.82
C GLU A 56 1.26 -0.91 -2.46
N LEU A 57 -0.01 -0.65 -2.71
CA LEU A 57 -1.05 -1.66 -2.55
C LEU A 57 -1.36 -2.24 -3.92
N THR A 58 -1.39 -3.57 -4.01
CA THR A 58 -1.73 -4.27 -5.24
C THR A 58 -3.01 -5.07 -5.03
N TYR A 59 -4.00 -4.84 -5.89
CA TYR A 59 -5.24 -5.60 -5.88
C TYR A 59 -5.31 -6.43 -7.16
N ASN A 60 -5.25 -7.75 -7.01
CA ASN A 60 -5.40 -8.69 -8.13
C ASN A 60 -6.87 -9.03 -8.25
N TRP A 61 -7.50 -8.67 -9.37
CA TRP A 61 -8.96 -8.69 -9.53
C TRP A 61 -9.61 -10.06 -9.28
N ASP A 62 -8.93 -11.13 -9.67
CA ASP A 62 -9.50 -12.48 -9.56
C ASP A 62 -9.10 -13.19 -8.26
N LYS A 63 -8.36 -12.52 -7.39
CA LYS A 63 -7.84 -13.14 -6.16
C LYS A 63 -8.49 -12.50 -4.94
N ILE A 64 -9.09 -13.32 -4.08
CA ILE A 64 -9.79 -12.83 -2.90
C ILE A 64 -9.13 -13.21 -1.58
N GLU A 65 -8.17 -14.13 -1.59
CA GLU A 65 -7.49 -14.56 -0.38
C GLU A 65 -5.99 -14.62 -0.58
N TYR A 66 -5.25 -14.31 0.48
CA TYR A 66 -3.79 -14.41 0.49
C TYR A 66 -3.35 -15.06 1.79
N GLU A 67 -2.26 -15.82 1.71
CA GLU A 67 -1.63 -16.38 2.90
C GLU A 67 -0.54 -15.43 3.37
N HIS A 68 -0.57 -15.08 4.66
CA HIS A 68 0.43 -14.19 5.23
C HIS A 68 1.76 -14.89 5.47
N GLY A 69 1.73 -16.19 5.75
CA GLY A 69 2.94 -16.94 6.08
C GLY A 69 3.48 -16.51 7.43
N ASN A 70 4.77 -16.79 7.64
CA ASN A 70 5.41 -16.47 8.92
C ASN A 70 6.78 -15.80 8.77
N ALA A 71 7.10 -15.33 7.58
CA ALA A 71 8.40 -14.69 7.33
C ALA A 71 8.36 -13.17 7.45
N PHE A 72 7.24 -12.56 7.08
CA PHE A 72 7.09 -11.12 7.19
C PHE A 72 6.87 -10.71 8.64
N GLY A 73 7.56 -9.70 9.10
CA GLY A 73 7.39 -9.18 10.45
C GLY A 73 6.36 -8.06 10.52
N HIS A 74 6.82 -6.82 10.38
CA HIS A 74 5.94 -5.66 10.52
C HIS A 74 6.53 -4.45 9.82
N ILE A 75 5.70 -3.41 9.69
CA ILE A 75 6.12 -2.08 9.26
C ILE A 75 5.91 -1.17 10.46
N ALA A 76 6.94 -0.41 10.83
CA ALA A 76 6.88 0.51 11.95
C ALA A 76 6.58 1.92 11.45
N ILE A 77 5.71 2.63 12.14
CA ILE A 77 5.33 3.99 11.80
C ILE A 77 5.61 4.88 13.02
N GLU A 78 6.39 5.93 12.82
CA GLU A 78 6.64 6.90 13.88
C GLU A 78 5.44 7.83 13.99
N VAL A 79 5.02 8.09 15.22
CA VAL A 79 3.93 9.04 15.48
C VAL A 79 4.40 10.04 16.53
N ASP A 80 3.82 11.25 16.49
CA ASP A 80 4.22 12.30 17.42
C ASP A 80 3.75 12.05 18.85
N ASP A 81 2.58 11.47 18.98
CA ASP A 81 1.99 11.20 20.30
C ASP A 81 1.15 9.93 20.22
N ILE A 82 1.28 9.13 21.25
CA ILE A 82 0.51 7.91 21.42
C ILE A 82 -0.63 8.20 22.43
#